data_eabd3c5d52869a8e814609202e44119c
#
_entry.id   eabd3c5d52869a8e814609202e44119c
#
_cell.length_a   1.000
_cell.length_b   1.000
_cell.length_c   1.000
_cell.angle_alpha   90.00
_cell.angle_beta   90.00
_cell.angle_gamma   90.00
#
_symmetry.space_group_name_H-M   'P 1'
#
loop_
_entity.id
_entity.type
_entity.pdbx_description
1 polymer ?
#
loop_
_entity_poly.entity_id
_entity_poly.type
_entity_poly.pdbx_seq_one_letter_code
_entity_poly.pdbx_strand_id
1 'polypeptide(L)'
;MCDQRVGIVDRVGLKATFEEQGYVVVPSFADGPTVEVLRAIAEEHLITELAPIEYEVDVQYPGAPVDDNAPGANTARRLLQACSRHSAFRDWASSDSVKAVLSPLLGSDALELSQCHHNCVMTKQPGFSSATLWHQDNRYWSFDEQNLVSLWLALTDENRANGCLRVIPGSHRLTLDPGRFDATLFLRPDLPENKQLLEQSVLVTLRAGDALLFHSKLFHAAGRNRTEDTKLSLVFTYHAASNRPIDATRSAKFPGIAL
;
A
#
# COMPACT_ATOMS: atom_id res chain seq x y z
N MET A 1 12.50 13.39 21.04
CA MET A 1 12.26 13.55 19.60
C MET A 1 10.74 13.45 19.44
N CYS A 2 10.12 14.54 19.00
CA CYS A 2 8.67 14.70 18.98
C CYS A 2 8.05 13.67 18.01
N ASP A 3 7.19 12.81 18.54
CA ASP A 3 6.31 11.94 17.78
C ASP A 3 5.26 12.86 17.13
N GLN A 4 5.57 13.38 15.94
CA GLN A 4 4.58 14.11 15.16
C GLN A 4 3.58 13.05 14.66
N ARG A 5 2.54 12.83 15.43
CA ARG A 5 1.34 12.13 14.96
C ARG A 5 0.83 12.93 13.76
N VAL A 6 1.04 12.36 12.58
CA VAL A 6 0.53 12.88 11.32
C VAL A 6 -0.98 13.10 11.49
N GLY A 7 -1.45 14.30 11.17
CA GLY A 7 -2.75 14.82 11.55
C GLY A 7 -3.90 13.85 11.31
N ILE A 8 -4.57 13.56 12.41
CA ILE A 8 -5.90 12.94 12.39
C ILE A 8 -6.83 13.97 11.78
N VAL A 9 -7.27 13.73 10.54
CA VAL A 9 -8.16 14.66 9.84
C VAL A 9 -9.58 14.18 10.00
N ASP A 10 -10.47 15.08 10.42
CA ASP A 10 -11.90 14.84 10.30
C ASP A 10 -12.28 14.76 8.80
N ARG A 11 -13.45 14.22 8.48
CA ARG A 11 -13.88 14.02 7.08
C ARG A 11 -13.95 15.32 6.28
N VAL A 12 -14.03 16.49 6.91
CA VAL A 12 -14.14 17.80 6.26
C VAL A 12 -12.79 18.26 5.70
N GLY A 13 -11.69 17.99 6.41
CA GLY A 13 -10.33 18.34 5.98
C GLY A 13 -9.65 17.28 5.10
N LEU A 14 -10.27 16.10 4.92
CA LEU A 14 -9.66 14.93 4.29
C LEU A 14 -9.15 15.21 2.87
N LYS A 15 -9.99 15.81 2.01
CA LYS A 15 -9.61 16.13 0.62
C LYS A 15 -8.47 17.14 0.56
N ALA A 16 -8.57 18.23 1.30
CA ALA A 16 -7.55 19.28 1.32
C ALA A 16 -6.19 18.72 1.80
N THR A 17 -6.18 17.91 2.87
CA THR A 17 -4.96 17.25 3.35
C THR A 17 -4.40 16.30 2.31
N PHE A 18 -5.24 15.50 1.65
CA PHE A 18 -4.81 14.57 0.61
C PHE A 18 -4.22 15.32 -0.60
N GLU A 19 -4.84 16.39 -1.06
CA GLU A 19 -4.34 17.22 -2.17
C GLU A 19 -3.01 17.91 -1.82
N GLU A 20 -2.82 18.31 -0.57
CA GLU A 20 -1.59 18.93 -0.10
C GLU A 20 -0.47 17.92 0.14
N GLN A 21 -0.76 16.85 0.90
CA GLN A 21 0.25 15.91 1.38
C GLN A 21 0.43 14.68 0.49
N GLY A 22 -0.57 14.34 -0.35
CA GLY A 22 -0.61 13.14 -1.17
C GLY A 22 -1.01 11.88 -0.38
N TYR A 23 -1.35 12.02 0.88
CA TYR A 23 -1.87 10.95 1.73
C TYR A 23 -2.69 11.51 2.90
N VAL A 24 -3.47 10.63 3.50
CA VAL A 24 -4.22 10.92 4.72
C VAL A 24 -4.40 9.65 5.54
N VAL A 25 -4.34 9.77 6.86
CA VAL A 25 -4.69 8.68 7.80
C VAL A 25 -6.09 8.92 8.34
N VAL A 26 -6.93 7.92 8.25
CA VAL A 26 -8.29 7.90 8.83
C VAL A 26 -8.28 6.92 10.01
N PRO A 27 -8.26 7.41 11.24
CA PRO A 27 -8.23 6.57 12.43
C PRO A 27 -9.53 5.79 12.59
N SER A 28 -9.43 4.56 13.10
CA SER A 28 -10.58 3.69 13.38
C SER A 28 -11.54 3.59 12.19
N PHE A 29 -10.98 3.50 10.97
CA PHE A 29 -11.76 3.43 9.74
C PHE A 29 -12.58 2.13 9.65
N ALA A 30 -11.99 1.02 10.07
CA ALA A 30 -12.70 -0.23 10.32
C ALA A 30 -12.86 -0.44 11.84
N ASP A 31 -14.03 -0.90 12.25
CA ASP A 31 -14.28 -1.23 13.65
C ASP A 31 -13.57 -2.51 14.08
N GLY A 32 -13.46 -2.72 15.40
CA GLY A 32 -12.76 -3.88 15.95
C GLY A 32 -13.26 -5.23 15.43
N PRO A 33 -14.57 -5.51 15.46
CA PRO A 33 -15.12 -6.75 14.92
C PRO A 33 -14.79 -7.00 13.44
N THR A 34 -14.86 -5.95 12.60
CA THR A 34 -14.46 -6.05 11.19
C THR A 34 -12.98 -6.39 11.04
N VAL A 35 -12.12 -5.70 11.79
CA VAL A 35 -10.68 -5.97 11.78
C VAL A 35 -10.36 -7.39 12.21
N GLU A 36 -11.00 -7.89 13.28
CA GLU A 36 -10.81 -9.25 13.78
C GLU A 36 -11.18 -10.31 12.74
N VAL A 37 -12.30 -10.14 12.04
CA VAL A 37 -12.73 -11.05 10.97
C VAL A 37 -11.74 -11.04 9.81
N LEU A 38 -11.38 -9.85 9.30
CA LEU A 38 -10.45 -9.74 8.17
C LEU A 38 -9.05 -10.26 8.52
N ARG A 39 -8.58 -10.02 9.74
CA ARG A 39 -7.31 -10.53 10.24
C ARG A 39 -7.31 -12.05 10.36
N ALA A 40 -8.34 -12.63 10.98
CA ALA A 40 -8.45 -14.09 11.15
C ALA A 40 -8.43 -14.82 9.79
N ILE A 41 -9.13 -14.30 8.78
CA ILE A 41 -9.10 -14.84 7.42
C ILE A 41 -7.69 -14.74 6.81
N ALA A 42 -7.01 -13.60 6.99
CA ALA A 42 -5.65 -13.41 6.48
C ALA A 42 -4.65 -14.37 7.16
N GLU A 43 -4.75 -14.56 8.47
CA GLU A 43 -3.93 -15.48 9.25
C GLU A 43 -4.18 -16.95 8.83
N GLU A 44 -5.44 -17.34 8.65
CA GLU A 44 -5.79 -18.68 8.16
C GLU A 44 -5.20 -18.93 6.77
N HIS A 45 -5.33 -17.99 5.84
CA HIS A 45 -4.77 -18.12 4.50
C HIS A 45 -3.24 -18.11 4.48
N LEU A 46 -2.61 -17.47 5.46
CA LEU A 46 -1.16 -17.48 5.64
C LEU A 46 -0.69 -18.83 6.17
N ILE A 47 -1.37 -19.38 7.18
CA ILE A 47 -1.06 -20.70 7.79
C ILE A 47 -1.29 -21.83 6.80
N THR A 48 -2.37 -21.77 6.03
CA THR A 48 -2.72 -22.81 5.04
C THR A 48 -2.00 -22.65 3.71
N GLU A 49 -1.18 -21.60 3.58
CA GLU A 49 -0.48 -21.24 2.32
C GLU A 49 -1.42 -21.22 1.10
N LEU A 50 -2.63 -20.65 1.28
CA LEU A 50 -3.63 -20.59 0.22
C LEU A 50 -3.13 -19.74 -0.94
N ALA A 51 -2.87 -20.34 -2.09
CA ALA A 51 -2.41 -19.64 -3.31
C ALA A 51 -3.48 -18.66 -3.86
N PRO A 52 -3.08 -17.64 -4.65
CA PRO A 52 -1.74 -17.30 -5.07
C PRO A 52 -0.97 -16.48 -4.02
N ILE A 53 0.29 -16.79 -3.81
CA ILE A 53 1.19 -16.12 -2.87
C ILE A 53 2.39 -15.57 -3.62
N GLU A 54 2.86 -14.38 -3.25
CA GLU A 54 4.20 -13.86 -3.58
C GLU A 54 5.09 -14.07 -2.36
N TYR A 55 6.22 -14.71 -2.57
CA TYR A 55 7.20 -14.99 -1.51
C TYR A 55 8.32 -13.94 -1.48
N GLU A 56 9.09 -13.89 -0.40
CA GLU A 56 10.21 -12.95 -0.28
C GLU A 56 11.30 -13.22 -1.32
N VAL A 57 11.47 -14.46 -1.80
CA VAL A 57 12.41 -14.82 -2.87
C VAL A 57 11.99 -14.29 -4.24
N ASP A 58 10.70 -14.07 -4.47
CA ASP A 58 10.17 -13.58 -5.76
C ASP A 58 10.54 -12.11 -6.03
N VAL A 59 11.08 -11.41 -5.05
CA VAL A 59 11.44 -10.01 -5.15
C VAL A 59 12.92 -9.79 -4.88
N GLN A 60 13.56 -8.91 -5.67
CA GLN A 60 14.97 -8.57 -5.49
C GLN A 60 15.12 -7.31 -4.61
N TYR A 61 14.57 -7.36 -3.40
CA TYR A 61 14.63 -6.24 -2.46
C TYR A 61 15.73 -6.45 -1.41
N PRO A 62 16.27 -5.36 -0.82
CA PRO A 62 17.28 -5.48 0.20
C PRO A 62 16.84 -6.34 1.39
N GLY A 63 17.56 -7.44 1.60
CA GLY A 63 17.26 -8.43 2.64
C GLY A 63 16.33 -9.55 2.20
N ALA A 64 15.91 -9.58 0.93
CA ALA A 64 15.24 -10.75 0.36
C ALA A 64 16.22 -11.94 0.23
N PRO A 65 15.72 -13.19 0.32
CA PRO A 65 16.51 -14.38 0.03
C PRO A 65 17.10 -14.34 -1.38
N VAL A 66 18.29 -14.89 -1.55
CA VAL A 66 19.04 -14.82 -2.83
C VAL A 66 18.59 -15.87 -3.84
N ASP A 67 18.00 -16.98 -3.38
CA ASP A 67 17.45 -18.06 -4.20
C ASP A 67 16.43 -18.90 -3.39
N ASP A 68 15.78 -19.85 -4.06
CA ASP A 68 14.74 -20.73 -3.49
C ASP A 68 15.23 -21.64 -2.35
N ASN A 69 16.53 -21.85 -2.21
CA ASN A 69 17.13 -22.67 -1.15
C ASN A 69 17.61 -21.83 0.04
N ALA A 70 17.59 -20.52 -0.09
CA ALA A 70 18.02 -19.63 1.00
C ALA A 70 17.03 -19.65 2.16
N PRO A 71 17.51 -19.51 3.42
CA PRO A 71 16.61 -19.38 4.56
C PRO A 71 15.60 -18.25 4.36
N GLY A 72 14.31 -18.56 4.57
CA GLY A 72 13.22 -17.62 4.40
C GLY A 72 12.71 -17.43 2.97
N ALA A 73 13.21 -18.20 1.98
CA ALA A 73 12.76 -18.11 0.58
C ALA A 73 11.23 -18.20 0.47
N ASN A 74 10.62 -19.14 1.16
CA ASN A 74 9.18 -19.39 1.18
C ASN A 74 8.43 -18.53 2.22
N THR A 75 9.01 -17.42 2.68
CA THR A 75 8.29 -16.50 3.56
C THR A 75 7.29 -15.71 2.71
N ALA A 76 6.00 -15.86 3.03
CA ALA A 76 4.95 -15.16 2.31
C ALA A 76 5.09 -13.63 2.51
N ARG A 77 5.15 -12.90 1.40
CA ARG A 77 5.24 -11.44 1.35
C ARG A 77 3.90 -10.80 1.03
N ARG A 78 3.12 -11.42 0.14
CA ARG A 78 1.77 -10.98 -0.22
C ARG A 78 0.87 -12.19 -0.43
N LEU A 79 -0.31 -12.14 0.16
CA LEU A 79 -1.42 -12.98 -0.25
C LEU A 79 -2.16 -12.25 -1.37
N LEU A 80 -1.96 -12.70 -2.61
CA LEU A 80 -2.46 -12.00 -3.80
C LEU A 80 -3.96 -12.22 -4.02
N GLN A 81 -4.60 -11.34 -4.81
CA GLN A 81 -5.99 -11.44 -5.23
C GLN A 81 -6.99 -11.47 -4.06
N ALA A 82 -6.84 -10.54 -3.11
CA ALA A 82 -7.66 -10.50 -1.89
C ALA A 82 -9.18 -10.55 -2.18
N CYS A 83 -9.67 -9.82 -3.19
CA CYS A 83 -11.09 -9.82 -3.57
C CYS A 83 -11.62 -11.20 -4.00
N SER A 84 -10.75 -12.08 -4.50
CA SER A 84 -11.11 -13.43 -4.93
C SER A 84 -10.87 -14.48 -3.85
N ARG A 85 -10.05 -14.14 -2.85
CA ARG A 85 -9.72 -15.06 -1.75
C ARG A 85 -10.88 -15.31 -0.82
N HIS A 86 -11.60 -14.26 -0.46
CA HIS A 86 -12.72 -14.34 0.46
C HIS A 86 -13.70 -13.19 0.23
N SER A 87 -15.02 -13.47 0.35
CA SER A 87 -16.06 -12.44 0.17
C SER A 87 -15.91 -11.29 1.15
N ALA A 88 -15.53 -11.54 2.42
CA ALA A 88 -15.34 -10.48 3.40
C ALA A 88 -14.33 -9.41 2.98
N PHE A 89 -13.24 -9.78 2.29
CA PHE A 89 -12.28 -8.81 1.75
C PHE A 89 -12.92 -7.96 0.65
N ARG A 90 -13.68 -8.58 -0.26
CA ARG A 90 -14.39 -7.88 -1.33
C ARG A 90 -15.50 -6.99 -0.79
N ASP A 91 -16.33 -7.52 0.10
CA ASP A 91 -17.48 -6.81 0.68
C ASP A 91 -17.01 -5.58 1.44
N TRP A 92 -15.92 -5.70 2.21
CA TRP A 92 -15.31 -4.56 2.89
C TRP A 92 -14.73 -3.54 1.88
N ALA A 93 -13.98 -4.01 0.89
CA ALA A 93 -13.35 -3.15 -0.13
C ALA A 93 -14.36 -2.40 -1.02
N SER A 94 -15.58 -2.92 -1.15
CA SER A 94 -16.67 -2.31 -1.94
C SER A 94 -17.74 -1.66 -1.05
N SER A 95 -17.50 -1.50 0.24
CA SER A 95 -18.48 -0.94 1.17
C SER A 95 -18.75 0.54 0.94
N ASP A 96 -19.93 1.00 1.36
CA ASP A 96 -20.32 2.42 1.29
C ASP A 96 -19.33 3.33 2.04
N SER A 97 -18.74 2.86 3.14
CA SER A 97 -17.74 3.61 3.90
C SER A 97 -16.45 3.82 3.09
N VAL A 98 -16.00 2.80 2.36
CA VAL A 98 -14.85 2.89 1.45
C VAL A 98 -15.16 3.84 0.29
N LYS A 99 -16.31 3.69 -0.34
CA LYS A 99 -16.76 4.59 -1.40
C LYS A 99 -16.84 6.04 -0.94
N ALA A 100 -17.42 6.29 0.22
CA ALA A 100 -17.60 7.63 0.77
C ALA A 100 -16.29 8.37 1.07
N VAL A 101 -15.20 7.66 1.41
CA VAL A 101 -13.90 8.27 1.63
C VAL A 101 -13.12 8.47 0.33
N LEU A 102 -13.31 7.61 -0.66
CA LEU A 102 -12.60 7.67 -1.94
C LEU A 102 -13.19 8.67 -2.95
N SER A 103 -14.54 8.82 -2.98
CA SER A 103 -15.23 9.70 -3.92
C SER A 103 -14.67 11.14 -3.93
N PRO A 104 -14.50 11.81 -2.77
CA PRO A 104 -13.94 13.16 -2.77
C PRO A 104 -12.47 13.20 -3.21
N LEU A 105 -11.68 12.14 -2.97
CA LEU A 105 -10.25 12.08 -3.32
C LEU A 105 -10.05 11.87 -4.82
N LEU A 106 -10.90 11.04 -5.43
CA LEU A 106 -10.86 10.72 -6.87
C LEU A 106 -11.73 11.68 -7.71
N GLY A 107 -12.53 12.53 -7.06
CA GLY A 107 -13.41 13.49 -7.75
C GLY A 107 -14.53 12.82 -8.55
N SER A 108 -14.98 11.63 -8.16
CA SER A 108 -15.98 10.83 -8.86
C SER A 108 -16.77 9.94 -7.90
N ASP A 109 -18.06 9.76 -8.14
CA ASP A 109 -18.88 8.78 -7.43
C ASP A 109 -18.94 7.43 -8.14
N ALA A 110 -18.53 7.36 -9.42
CA ALA A 110 -18.35 6.13 -10.14
C ALA A 110 -16.90 5.67 -9.99
N LEU A 111 -16.67 4.70 -9.12
CA LEU A 111 -15.36 4.20 -8.75
C LEU A 111 -15.20 2.73 -9.13
N GLU A 112 -13.96 2.35 -9.42
CA GLU A 112 -13.56 0.97 -9.64
C GLU A 112 -12.36 0.60 -8.77
N LEU A 113 -12.39 -0.61 -8.22
CA LEU A 113 -11.25 -1.27 -7.61
C LEU A 113 -10.46 -2.00 -8.71
N SER A 114 -9.18 -1.67 -8.85
CA SER A 114 -8.30 -2.35 -9.80
C SER A 114 -7.92 -3.74 -9.30
N GLN A 115 -8.24 -4.80 -10.05
CA GLN A 115 -7.80 -6.16 -9.73
C GLN A 115 -6.32 -6.42 -10.09
N CYS A 116 -5.71 -5.55 -10.91
CA CYS A 116 -4.38 -5.75 -11.48
C CYS A 116 -3.23 -5.19 -10.61
N HIS A 117 -3.58 -4.40 -9.60
CA HIS A 117 -2.59 -3.71 -8.75
C HIS A 117 -2.73 -4.15 -7.29
N HIS A 118 -2.68 -3.22 -6.32
CA HIS A 118 -2.90 -3.61 -4.94
C HIS A 118 -4.31 -4.19 -4.78
N ASN A 119 -4.34 -5.46 -4.57
CA ASN A 119 -5.50 -6.31 -4.31
C ASN A 119 -4.96 -7.51 -3.53
N CYS A 120 -4.44 -7.26 -2.32
CA CYS A 120 -3.69 -8.26 -1.58
C CYS A 120 -3.68 -7.98 -0.06
N VAL A 121 -3.33 -9.01 0.71
CA VAL A 121 -2.84 -8.82 2.07
C VAL A 121 -1.33 -8.72 2.01
N MET A 122 -0.78 -7.59 2.44
CA MET A 122 0.66 -7.41 2.66
C MET A 122 1.05 -8.03 3.98
N THR A 123 2.12 -8.83 3.97
CA THR A 123 2.67 -9.41 5.19
C THR A 123 4.10 -8.94 5.42
N LYS A 124 4.49 -8.78 6.66
CA LYS A 124 5.89 -8.68 7.06
C LYS A 124 6.12 -9.64 8.21
N GLN A 125 6.68 -10.80 7.88
CA GLN A 125 6.94 -11.83 8.86
C GLN A 125 8.25 -11.56 9.63
N PRO A 126 8.39 -12.04 10.87
CA PRO A 126 9.61 -11.97 11.65
C PRO A 126 10.81 -12.57 10.91
N GLY A 127 11.98 -11.96 11.07
CA GLY A 127 13.26 -12.50 10.60
C GLY A 127 13.54 -12.31 9.11
N PHE A 128 12.60 -12.61 8.21
CA PHE A 128 12.85 -12.71 6.77
C PHE A 128 12.19 -11.63 5.90
N SER A 129 11.48 -10.67 6.48
CA SER A 129 10.88 -9.60 5.68
C SER A 129 11.93 -8.69 5.04
N SER A 130 11.81 -8.43 3.73
CA SER A 130 12.65 -7.48 3.01
C SER A 130 12.25 -6.02 3.26
N ALA A 131 13.16 -5.09 2.97
CA ALA A 131 12.84 -3.66 2.93
C ALA A 131 12.34 -3.30 1.52
N THR A 132 11.30 -2.46 1.44
CA THR A 132 10.86 -1.87 0.17
C THR A 132 11.53 -0.51 0.01
N LEU A 133 12.28 -0.35 -1.08
CA LEU A 133 12.99 0.90 -1.38
C LEU A 133 12.01 2.03 -1.77
N TRP A 134 12.51 3.26 -1.79
CA TRP A 134 11.74 4.44 -2.14
C TRP A 134 11.26 4.43 -3.57
N HIS A 135 9.95 4.42 -3.77
CA HIS A 135 9.31 4.33 -5.08
C HIS A 135 7.95 5.02 -5.10
N GLN A 136 7.39 5.10 -6.28
CA GLN A 136 6.00 5.47 -6.54
C GLN A 136 5.31 4.25 -7.15
N ASP A 137 4.07 3.98 -6.77
CA ASP A 137 3.31 2.81 -7.27
C ASP A 137 2.99 2.92 -8.76
N ASN A 138 2.71 4.14 -9.24
CA ASN A 138 2.34 4.41 -10.63
C ASN A 138 3.41 3.99 -11.66
N ARG A 139 4.65 3.72 -11.23
CA ARG A 139 5.71 3.19 -12.12
C ARG A 139 5.34 1.86 -12.78
N TYR A 140 4.41 1.14 -12.19
CA TYR A 140 3.93 -0.16 -12.68
C TYR A 140 2.53 -0.09 -13.27
N TRP A 141 1.88 1.07 -13.25
CA TRP A 141 0.46 1.22 -13.56
C TRP A 141 0.28 2.08 -14.81
N SER A 142 -0.47 1.56 -15.76
CA SER A 142 -0.71 2.19 -17.06
C SER A 142 -2.19 2.54 -17.19
N PHE A 143 -2.52 3.80 -16.92
CA PHE A 143 -3.85 4.39 -16.99
C PHE A 143 -3.81 5.68 -17.81
N ASP A 144 -4.98 6.14 -18.28
CA ASP A 144 -5.10 7.43 -18.97
C ASP A 144 -4.54 8.57 -18.12
N GLU A 145 -4.84 8.54 -16.81
CA GLU A 145 -4.33 9.46 -15.81
C GLU A 145 -3.69 8.72 -14.65
N GLN A 146 -2.63 9.30 -14.08
CA GLN A 146 -1.97 8.74 -12.90
C GLN A 146 -2.67 9.15 -11.59
N ASN A 147 -4.00 9.23 -11.63
CA ASN A 147 -4.86 9.58 -10.50
C ASN A 147 -5.52 8.32 -9.94
N LEU A 148 -4.75 7.57 -9.16
CA LEU A 148 -5.21 6.38 -8.44
C LEU A 148 -4.89 6.55 -6.96
N VAL A 149 -5.71 5.94 -6.11
CA VAL A 149 -5.57 5.95 -4.65
C VAL A 149 -5.43 4.53 -4.14
N SER A 150 -4.37 4.27 -3.37
CA SER A 150 -4.24 3.06 -2.59
C SER A 150 -4.88 3.27 -1.22
N LEU A 151 -5.75 2.35 -0.80
CA LEU A 151 -6.29 2.25 0.54
C LEU A 151 -5.60 1.09 1.25
N TRP A 152 -4.91 1.41 2.34
CA TRP A 152 -4.13 0.51 3.17
C TRP A 152 -4.79 0.41 4.54
N LEU A 153 -5.46 -0.70 4.85
CA LEU A 153 -6.05 -0.97 6.15
C LEU A 153 -5.05 -1.75 7.01
N ALA A 154 -4.70 -1.21 8.16
CA ALA A 154 -3.89 -1.91 9.14
C ALA A 154 -4.74 -2.99 9.84
N LEU A 155 -4.39 -4.27 9.67
CA LEU A 155 -5.02 -5.40 10.39
C LEU A 155 -4.31 -5.69 11.72
N THR A 156 -3.07 -5.23 11.86
CA THR A 156 -2.27 -5.23 13.09
C THR A 156 -1.67 -3.84 13.29
N ASP A 157 -1.21 -3.53 14.49
CA ASP A 157 -0.51 -2.25 14.72
C ASP A 157 0.74 -2.16 13.85
N GLU A 158 0.97 -0.97 13.28
CA GLU A 158 2.12 -0.69 12.43
C GLU A 158 2.99 0.41 13.01
N ASN A 159 4.28 0.13 13.16
CA ASN A 159 5.25 1.05 13.73
C ASN A 159 6.65 0.86 13.11
N ARG A 160 7.62 1.66 13.57
CA ARG A 160 9.00 1.58 13.06
C ARG A 160 9.62 0.19 13.23
N ALA A 161 9.33 -0.51 14.32
CA ALA A 161 9.98 -1.78 14.63
C ALA A 161 9.51 -2.91 13.70
N ASN A 162 8.22 -2.90 13.32
CA ASN A 162 7.64 -3.93 12.43
C ASN A 162 7.55 -3.50 10.96
N GLY A 163 8.22 -2.39 10.60
CA GLY A 163 8.37 -1.98 9.21
C GLY A 163 7.14 -1.29 8.61
N CYS A 164 6.54 -0.36 9.36
CA CYS A 164 5.50 0.53 8.84
C CYS A 164 5.98 1.35 7.63
N LEU A 165 5.05 1.92 6.89
CA LEU A 165 5.36 2.79 5.77
C LEU A 165 6.04 4.08 6.23
N ARG A 166 6.94 4.57 5.38
CA ARG A 166 7.44 5.95 5.36
C ARG A 166 6.99 6.61 4.09
N VAL A 167 6.59 7.85 4.15
CA VAL A 167 6.15 8.64 3.00
C VAL A 167 6.90 9.96 2.95
N ILE A 168 6.96 10.58 1.76
CA ILE A 168 7.47 11.95 1.59
C ILE A 168 6.27 12.84 1.31
N PRO A 169 5.80 13.64 2.28
CA PRO A 169 4.63 14.50 2.12
C PRO A 169 4.75 15.43 0.91
N GLY A 170 3.66 15.59 0.14
CA GLY A 170 3.61 16.45 -1.04
C GLY A 170 4.36 15.95 -2.27
N SER A 171 5.07 14.82 -2.17
CA SER A 171 5.92 14.30 -3.26
C SER A 171 5.15 13.80 -4.49
N HIS A 172 3.86 13.54 -4.38
CA HIS A 172 2.99 13.17 -5.51
C HIS A 172 2.88 14.25 -6.57
N ARG A 173 3.20 15.51 -6.23
CA ARG A 173 3.21 16.67 -7.14
C ARG A 173 4.56 16.88 -7.82
N LEU A 174 5.60 16.16 -7.41
CA LEU A 174 6.94 16.33 -7.95
C LEU A 174 7.09 15.60 -9.28
N THR A 175 7.74 16.28 -10.23
CA THR A 175 8.29 15.64 -11.43
C THR A 175 9.80 15.63 -11.27
N LEU A 176 10.38 14.44 -11.18
CA LEU A 176 11.81 14.26 -11.00
C LEU A 176 12.46 13.86 -12.32
N ASP A 177 13.72 14.28 -12.50
CA ASP A 177 14.54 13.86 -13.63
C ASP A 177 14.71 12.33 -13.61
N PRO A 178 14.60 11.62 -14.76
CA PRO A 178 14.79 10.17 -14.85
C PRO A 178 16.12 9.69 -14.29
N GLY A 179 17.19 10.48 -14.36
CA GLY A 179 18.51 10.15 -13.81
C GLY A 179 18.54 10.01 -12.29
N ARG A 180 17.49 10.46 -11.60
CA ARG A 180 17.33 10.29 -10.14
C ARG A 180 16.88 8.90 -9.71
N PHE A 181 16.57 8.04 -10.67
CA PHE A 181 16.10 6.67 -10.43
C PHE A 181 17.14 5.65 -10.89
N ASP A 182 17.10 4.47 -10.33
CA ASP A 182 17.80 3.30 -10.85
C ASP A 182 17.00 2.63 -12.00
N ALA A 183 17.57 1.58 -12.58
CA ALA A 183 16.95 0.85 -13.71
C ALA A 183 15.61 0.18 -13.35
N THR A 184 15.32 0.01 -12.06
CA THR A 184 14.08 -0.56 -11.53
C THR A 184 13.12 0.50 -11.01
N LEU A 185 13.39 1.78 -11.30
CA LEU A 185 12.61 2.96 -10.94
C LEU A 185 12.47 3.19 -9.42
N PHE A 186 13.49 2.80 -8.64
CA PHE A 186 13.66 3.25 -7.27
C PHE A 186 14.48 4.53 -7.22
N LEU A 187 14.21 5.40 -6.25
CA LEU A 187 15.06 6.58 -5.99
C LEU A 187 16.47 6.13 -5.60
N ARG A 188 17.47 6.69 -6.27
CA ARG A 188 18.87 6.46 -5.97
C ARG A 188 19.29 7.20 -4.69
N PRO A 189 19.59 6.49 -3.59
CA PRO A 189 19.89 7.12 -2.31
C PRO A 189 21.29 7.75 -2.25
N ASP A 190 22.15 7.49 -3.24
CA ASP A 190 23.51 8.03 -3.36
C ASP A 190 23.52 9.50 -3.82
N LEU A 191 22.50 9.96 -4.54
CA LEU A 191 22.42 11.31 -5.06
C LEU A 191 22.10 12.34 -3.96
N PRO A 192 22.84 13.47 -3.88
CA PRO A 192 22.63 14.51 -2.87
C PRO A 192 21.19 15.05 -2.83
N GLU A 193 20.61 15.35 -4.01
CA GLU A 193 19.25 15.84 -4.16
C GLU A 193 18.18 14.82 -3.72
N ASN A 194 18.46 13.53 -3.85
CA ASN A 194 17.60 12.49 -3.32
C ASN A 194 17.75 12.40 -1.80
N LYS A 195 18.95 12.53 -1.24
CA LYS A 195 19.16 12.57 0.22
C LYS A 195 18.34 13.68 0.86
N GLN A 196 18.38 14.90 0.31
CA GLN A 196 17.57 16.03 0.80
C GLN A 196 16.07 15.74 0.76
N LEU A 197 15.61 15.08 -0.30
CA LEU A 197 14.20 14.66 -0.42
C LEU A 197 13.85 13.60 0.63
N LEU A 198 14.71 12.62 0.84
CA LEU A 198 14.51 11.53 1.80
C LEU A 198 14.52 12.01 3.26
N GLU A 199 15.21 13.08 3.59
CA GLU A 199 15.22 13.71 4.92
C GLU A 199 13.85 14.27 5.32
N GLN A 200 13.00 14.62 4.35
CA GLN A 200 11.64 15.11 4.58
C GLN A 200 10.64 13.98 4.89
N SER A 201 11.08 12.73 4.84
CA SER A 201 10.20 11.58 5.01
C SER A 201 9.70 11.44 6.44
N VAL A 202 8.43 11.08 6.58
CA VAL A 202 7.77 10.81 7.85
C VAL A 202 7.37 9.33 7.98
N LEU A 203 7.34 8.82 9.20
CA LEU A 203 6.80 7.50 9.50
C LEU A 203 5.27 7.57 9.60
N VAL A 204 4.59 6.62 8.99
CA VAL A 204 3.15 6.46 9.13
C VAL A 204 2.90 5.30 10.09
N THR A 205 2.65 5.63 11.35
CA THR A 205 2.26 4.66 12.37
C THR A 205 0.75 4.50 12.38
N LEU A 206 0.26 3.27 12.41
CA LEU A 206 -1.16 2.94 12.38
C LEU A 206 -1.49 2.01 13.55
N ARG A 207 -2.69 2.14 14.09
CA ARG A 207 -3.30 1.11 14.94
C ARG A 207 -4.13 0.18 14.07
N ALA A 208 -4.37 -1.03 14.53
CA ALA A 208 -5.31 -1.93 13.88
C ALA A 208 -6.68 -1.24 13.71
N GLY A 209 -7.21 -1.24 12.49
CA GLY A 209 -8.42 -0.50 12.10
C GLY A 209 -8.20 0.88 11.50
N ASP A 210 -7.01 1.45 11.62
CA ASP A 210 -6.67 2.70 10.90
C ASP A 210 -6.48 2.43 9.42
N ALA A 211 -6.89 3.38 8.58
CA ALA A 211 -6.63 3.35 7.15
C ALA A 211 -5.70 4.48 6.72
N LEU A 212 -4.71 4.15 5.90
CA LEU A 212 -3.91 5.11 5.15
C LEU A 212 -4.40 5.13 3.70
N LEU A 213 -4.81 6.30 3.21
CA LEU A 213 -5.08 6.52 1.80
C LEU A 213 -3.94 7.33 1.21
N PHE A 214 -3.39 6.88 0.09
CA PHE A 214 -2.27 7.60 -0.55
C PHE A 214 -2.34 7.54 -2.07
N HIS A 215 -1.88 8.63 -2.68
CA HIS A 215 -1.85 8.82 -4.13
C HIS A 215 -0.80 7.92 -4.78
N SER A 216 -1.09 7.37 -5.96
CA SER A 216 -0.19 6.50 -6.74
C SER A 216 1.20 7.09 -6.98
N LYS A 217 1.32 8.40 -7.04
CA LYS A 217 2.58 9.16 -7.23
C LYS A 217 3.28 9.54 -5.91
N LEU A 218 2.75 9.15 -4.75
CA LEU A 218 3.43 9.45 -3.48
C LEU A 218 4.68 8.59 -3.33
N PHE A 219 5.84 9.21 -3.08
CA PHE A 219 7.04 8.45 -2.73
C PHE A 219 6.89 7.82 -1.36
N HIS A 220 7.06 6.50 -1.33
CA HIS A 220 6.99 5.73 -0.10
C HIS A 220 8.00 4.59 -0.06
N ALA A 221 8.25 4.10 1.14
CA ALA A 221 9.15 2.99 1.42
C ALA A 221 8.70 2.25 2.68
N ALA A 222 9.20 1.04 2.92
CA ALA A 222 8.92 0.28 4.14
C ALA A 222 10.18 -0.39 4.67
N GLY A 223 10.34 -0.36 6.00
CA GLY A 223 11.41 -1.09 6.68
C GLY A 223 11.19 -2.59 6.74
N ARG A 224 12.17 -3.30 7.33
CA ARG A 224 12.02 -4.72 7.69
C ARG A 224 11.26 -4.84 9.00
N ASN A 225 10.58 -5.96 9.19
CA ASN A 225 10.04 -6.33 10.50
C ASN A 225 11.18 -6.87 11.38
N ARG A 226 11.35 -6.28 12.55
CA ARG A 226 12.36 -6.65 13.56
C ARG A 226 11.70 -7.12 14.86
N THR A 227 10.40 -7.39 14.82
CA THR A 227 9.62 -7.89 15.96
C THR A 227 9.36 -9.38 15.78
N GLU A 228 8.79 -10.01 16.80
CA GLU A 228 8.42 -11.42 16.79
C GLU A 228 7.02 -11.66 16.18
N ASP A 229 6.24 -10.60 15.96
CA ASP A 229 4.87 -10.69 15.47
C ASP A 229 4.79 -10.35 13.98
N THR A 230 3.93 -11.06 13.24
CA THR A 230 3.66 -10.77 11.84
C THR A 230 2.82 -9.49 11.69
N LYS A 231 3.30 -8.56 10.88
CA LYS A 231 2.52 -7.39 10.48
C LYS A 231 1.63 -7.72 9.28
N LEU A 232 0.33 -7.42 9.38
CA LEU A 232 -0.66 -7.67 8.33
C LEU A 232 -1.37 -6.37 7.94
N SER A 233 -1.54 -6.16 6.63
CA SER A 233 -2.25 -5.01 6.08
C SER A 233 -3.05 -5.43 4.85
N LEU A 234 -4.33 -5.02 4.76
CA LEU A 234 -5.16 -5.28 3.59
C LEU A 234 -5.11 -4.06 2.65
N VAL A 235 -4.75 -4.28 1.38
CA VAL A 235 -4.43 -3.17 0.47
C VAL A 235 -5.16 -3.31 -0.85
N PHE A 236 -5.85 -2.22 -1.25
CA PHE A 236 -6.55 -2.11 -2.52
C PHE A 236 -6.21 -0.80 -3.23
N THR A 237 -6.29 -0.82 -4.57
CA THR A 237 -6.12 0.37 -5.41
C THR A 237 -7.41 0.71 -6.12
N TYR A 238 -7.77 2.00 -6.12
CA TYR A 238 -8.99 2.52 -6.71
C TYR A 238 -8.71 3.64 -7.70
N HIS A 239 -9.63 3.79 -8.66
CA HIS A 239 -9.64 4.88 -9.63
C HIS A 239 -11.08 5.28 -9.98
N ALA A 240 -11.25 6.45 -10.59
CA ALA A 240 -12.53 6.80 -11.21
C ALA A 240 -12.81 5.87 -12.40
N ALA A 241 -14.04 5.45 -12.61
CA ALA A 241 -14.41 4.57 -13.73
C ALA A 241 -14.14 5.21 -15.11
N SER A 242 -14.03 6.56 -15.17
CA SER A 242 -13.63 7.29 -16.38
C SER A 242 -12.12 7.23 -16.65
N ASN A 243 -11.28 6.97 -15.63
CA ASN A 243 -9.84 6.81 -15.78
C ASN A 243 -9.51 5.38 -16.14
N ARG A 244 -9.37 5.08 -17.43
CA ARG A 244 -9.28 3.72 -17.94
C ARG A 244 -7.85 3.19 -17.93
N PRO A 245 -7.65 1.87 -17.65
CA PRO A 245 -6.38 1.23 -17.91
C PRO A 245 -6.09 1.21 -19.42
N ILE A 246 -4.83 1.43 -19.77
CA ILE A 246 -4.37 1.40 -21.18
C ILE A 246 -4.40 -0.05 -21.67
N ASP A 247 -5.07 -0.28 -22.81
CA ASP A 247 -5.22 -1.58 -23.43
C ASP A 247 -3.86 -2.28 -23.66
N ALA A 248 -3.88 -3.61 -23.62
CA ALA A 248 -2.71 -4.47 -23.79
C ALA A 248 -1.60 -4.29 -22.74
N THR A 249 -1.86 -3.55 -21.66
CA THR A 249 -0.94 -3.45 -20.52
C THR A 249 -1.35 -4.38 -19.37
N ARG A 250 -0.46 -4.55 -18.39
CA ARG A 250 -0.78 -5.28 -17.16
C ARG A 250 -2.01 -4.71 -16.46
N SER A 251 -2.24 -3.40 -16.53
CA SER A 251 -3.35 -2.73 -15.85
C SER A 251 -4.72 -3.10 -16.41
N ALA A 252 -4.79 -3.51 -17.67
CA ALA A 252 -6.03 -3.94 -18.35
C ALA A 252 -6.25 -5.47 -18.36
N LYS A 253 -5.39 -6.24 -17.64
CA LYS A 253 -5.46 -7.71 -17.66
C LYS A 253 -6.77 -8.26 -17.09
N PHE A 254 -7.30 -7.61 -16.07
CA PHE A 254 -8.57 -7.95 -15.44
C PHE A 254 -9.45 -6.70 -15.34
N PRO A 255 -10.78 -6.83 -15.50
CA PRO A 255 -11.69 -5.69 -15.35
C PRO A 255 -11.67 -5.13 -13.95
N GLY A 256 -11.99 -3.85 -13.79
CA GLY A 256 -12.25 -3.25 -12.49
C GLY A 256 -13.49 -3.83 -11.82
N ILE A 257 -13.57 -3.76 -10.51
CA ILE A 257 -14.77 -4.06 -9.72
C ILE A 257 -15.42 -2.72 -9.38
N ALA A 258 -16.63 -2.49 -9.88
CA ALA A 258 -17.40 -1.28 -9.58
C ALA A 258 -17.82 -1.24 -8.10
N LEU A 259 -17.74 -0.01 -7.49
CA LEU A 259 -18.20 0.29 -6.13
C LEU A 259 -19.58 0.95 -6.16
#